data_0b009faba0f24ca6ace3cbd16e92ba88
#
_entry.id   0b009faba0f24ca6ace3cbd16e92ba88
#
_cell.length_a   1.000
_cell.length_b   1.000
_cell.length_c   1.000
_cell.angle_alpha   90.00
_cell.angle_beta   90.00
_cell.angle_gamma   90.00
#
_symmetry.space_group_name_H-M   'P 1'
#
loop_
_entity.id
_entity.type
_entity.pdbx_description
1 polymer ?
#
loop_
_entity_poly.entity_id
_entity_poly.type
_entity_poly.pdbx_seq_one_letter_code
_entity_poly.pdbx_strand_id
1 'polypeptide(L)'
;STKVVPDLFGVLSFTIHFPSTSNLHFIPTFAPNRMVQQQMTQEKKYPLLLGIESSCDDTSAAVVRGCELLSNVIASQAVHSAYGGVVPEMASRAHQQNIVPVVSEALKRARVSVHDLDGIAFTAGPGLLGSLLVGVNFTKGLHLALGTPLISVNHLRAHVLAHFIYEPGEEHQSPEFPF
;
A
#
# COMPACT_ATOMS: atom_id res chain seq x y z
N SER A 1 -21.08 9.30 8.26
CA SER A 1 -20.77 8.41 9.40
C SER A 1 -19.25 8.29 9.46
N THR A 2 -18.69 8.65 10.61
CA THR A 2 -17.25 8.62 10.86
C THR A 2 -16.89 7.18 11.25
N LYS A 3 -16.13 6.49 10.41
CA LYS A 3 -15.58 5.17 10.77
C LYS A 3 -14.14 5.37 11.25
N VAL A 4 -13.86 4.95 12.47
CA VAL A 4 -12.51 4.85 13.01
C VAL A 4 -11.92 3.53 12.50
N VAL A 5 -10.90 3.60 11.66
CA VAL A 5 -10.11 2.44 11.26
C VAL A 5 -9.16 2.16 12.42
N PRO A 6 -9.10 0.93 12.97
CA PRO A 6 -8.15 0.60 14.02
C PRO A 6 -6.73 0.87 13.53
N ASP A 7 -5.95 1.51 14.37
CA ASP A 7 -4.57 1.96 14.11
C ASP A 7 -3.68 0.81 13.63
N LEU A 8 -3.42 0.74 12.33
CA LEU A 8 -2.33 -0.07 11.77
C LEU A 8 -0.96 0.58 12.04
N PHE A 9 -0.97 1.83 12.47
CA PHE A 9 0.22 2.65 12.69
C PHE A 9 0.09 3.45 13.98
N GLY A 10 -0.20 2.82 15.07
CA GLY A 10 -0.25 3.31 16.49
C GLY A 10 -0.03 4.80 16.84
N VAL A 11 -0.02 5.74 15.90
CA VAL A 11 0.22 7.17 16.12
C VAL A 11 -0.45 8.10 15.09
N LEU A 12 -1.29 7.60 14.18
CA LEU A 12 -2.01 8.48 13.26
C LEU A 12 -3.47 8.06 13.16
N SER A 13 -4.32 8.68 13.98
CA SER A 13 -5.77 8.67 13.77
C SER A 13 -6.08 9.40 12.46
N PHE A 14 -6.37 8.67 11.40
CA PHE A 14 -6.91 9.25 10.18
C PHE A 14 -8.43 9.22 10.24
N THR A 15 -9.01 10.40 10.28
CA THR A 15 -10.44 10.58 10.03
C THR A 15 -10.65 10.60 8.53
N ILE A 16 -11.07 9.47 7.94
CA ILE A 16 -11.48 9.44 6.54
C ILE A 16 -12.90 10.01 6.47
N HIS A 17 -13.02 11.20 5.91
CA HIS A 17 -14.32 11.83 5.65
C HIS A 17 -14.84 11.32 4.30
N PHE A 18 -15.85 10.46 4.32
CA PHE A 18 -16.60 10.12 3.11
C PHE A 18 -17.69 11.18 2.91
N PRO A 19 -17.80 11.78 1.71
CA PRO A 19 -18.92 12.68 1.43
C PRO A 19 -20.24 11.90 1.51
N SER A 20 -21.20 12.46 2.25
CA SER A 20 -22.55 11.89 2.36
C SER A 20 -23.24 12.01 1.01
N THR A 21 -23.54 10.89 0.38
CA THR A 21 -24.43 10.83 -0.77
C THR A 21 -25.87 10.97 -0.30
N SER A 22 -26.32 12.20 -0.07
CA SER A 22 -27.75 12.53 0.01
C SER A 22 -28.18 13.08 -1.34
N ASN A 23 -29.18 12.43 -1.94
CA ASN A 23 -29.97 12.78 -3.14
C ASN A 23 -29.59 12.03 -4.43
N LEU A 24 -29.99 10.78 -4.48
CA LEU A 24 -30.41 10.13 -5.73
C LEU A 24 -31.77 9.46 -5.46
N HIS A 25 -32.84 10.05 -5.99
CA HIS A 25 -34.13 9.39 -6.07
C HIS A 25 -34.01 8.18 -7.00
N PHE A 26 -33.96 6.99 -6.43
CA PHE A 26 -33.99 5.73 -7.17
C PHE A 26 -35.41 5.14 -7.10
N ILE A 27 -35.99 4.90 -8.26
CA ILE A 27 -37.29 4.22 -8.40
C ILE A 27 -37.06 2.74 -8.08
N PRO A 28 -37.80 2.12 -7.14
CA PRO A 28 -37.57 0.72 -6.77
C PRO A 28 -38.41 -0.17 -7.68
N THR A 29 -37.74 -0.87 -8.60
CA THR A 29 -38.34 -2.04 -9.26
C THR A 29 -37.31 -3.12 -9.37
N PHE A 30 -37.31 -4.01 -8.45
CA PHE A 30 -36.76 -5.34 -8.28
C PHE A 30 -36.16 -5.51 -6.89
N ALA A 31 -36.85 -6.24 -6.04
CA ALA A 31 -36.28 -6.69 -4.76
C ALA A 31 -35.16 -7.70 -5.06
N PRO A 32 -33.90 -7.42 -4.70
CA PRO A 32 -32.81 -8.37 -4.89
C PRO A 32 -33.03 -9.57 -3.97
N ASN A 33 -32.78 -10.77 -4.54
CA ASN A 33 -32.88 -12.05 -3.87
C ASN A 33 -32.07 -12.04 -2.55
N ARG A 34 -32.62 -12.56 -1.47
CA ARG A 34 -32.01 -12.60 -0.12
C ARG A 34 -30.56 -13.15 -0.10
N MET A 35 -30.21 -14.04 -1.04
CA MET A 35 -28.84 -14.57 -1.18
C MET A 35 -27.85 -13.50 -1.67
N VAL A 36 -28.26 -12.57 -2.53
CA VAL A 36 -27.39 -11.50 -3.03
C VAL A 36 -27.16 -10.44 -1.94
N GLN A 37 -28.13 -10.21 -1.06
CA GLN A 37 -27.98 -9.29 0.07
C GLN A 37 -27.04 -9.82 1.16
N GLN A 38 -26.92 -11.14 1.34
CA GLN A 38 -25.97 -11.71 2.31
C GLN A 38 -24.51 -11.67 1.83
N GLN A 39 -24.26 -11.60 0.52
CA GLN A 39 -22.89 -11.45 -0.02
C GLN A 39 -22.40 -10.00 -0.03
N MET A 40 -23.27 -9.00 0.09
CA MET A 40 -22.90 -7.59 0.07
C MET A 40 -22.53 -6.99 1.46
N THR A 41 -22.59 -7.77 2.53
CA THR A 41 -22.36 -7.28 3.91
C THR A 41 -21.20 -7.94 4.65
N GLN A 42 -20.23 -8.58 3.96
CA GLN A 42 -18.94 -8.78 4.59
C GLN A 42 -18.20 -7.44 4.54
N GLU A 43 -18.37 -6.65 5.61
CA GLU A 43 -17.45 -5.54 5.88
C GLU A 43 -16.02 -6.10 5.80
N LYS A 44 -15.21 -5.57 4.87
CA LYS A 44 -13.78 -5.89 4.81
C LYS A 44 -13.21 -5.55 6.18
N LYS A 45 -12.94 -6.56 6.99
CA LYS A 45 -12.47 -6.40 8.38
C LYS A 45 -11.14 -5.63 8.43
N TYR A 46 -10.33 -5.74 7.35
CA TYR A 46 -9.03 -5.09 7.22
C TYR A 46 -8.83 -4.52 5.81
N PRO A 47 -8.25 -3.31 5.69
CA PRO A 47 -7.98 -2.69 4.41
C PRO A 47 -6.93 -3.47 3.62
N LEU A 48 -7.08 -3.48 2.29
CA LEU A 48 -6.12 -4.01 1.34
C LEU A 48 -5.26 -2.84 0.83
N LEU A 49 -3.96 -2.86 1.15
CA LEU A 49 -3.05 -1.77 0.84
C LEU A 49 -1.92 -2.24 -0.07
N LEU A 50 -1.55 -1.39 -1.02
CA LEU A 50 -0.31 -1.50 -1.78
C LEU A 50 0.72 -0.55 -1.17
N GLY A 51 1.86 -1.08 -0.71
CA GLY A 51 3.02 -0.32 -0.27
C GLY A 51 4.08 -0.22 -1.36
N ILE A 52 4.66 0.96 -1.58
CA ILE A 52 5.72 1.22 -2.57
C ILE A 52 6.89 1.90 -1.88
N GLU A 53 8.08 1.31 -2.05
CA GLU A 53 9.34 1.80 -1.50
C GLU A 53 10.36 2.03 -2.62
N SER A 54 10.96 3.23 -2.63
CA SER A 54 12.00 3.64 -3.59
C SER A 54 12.98 4.65 -2.99
N SER A 55 13.25 4.60 -1.69
CA SER A 55 14.00 5.66 -1.00
C SER A 55 15.51 5.67 -1.25
N CYS A 56 16.10 4.54 -1.67
CA CYS A 56 17.55 4.42 -1.85
C CYS A 56 17.89 3.76 -3.19
N ASP A 57 18.21 2.47 -3.20
CA ASP A 57 18.65 1.71 -4.37
C ASP A 57 17.68 0.58 -4.76
N ASP A 58 16.99 -0.03 -3.81
CA ASP A 58 16.02 -1.08 -4.10
C ASP A 58 14.63 -0.53 -4.43
N THR A 59 14.02 -1.06 -5.48
CA THR A 59 12.61 -0.80 -5.79
C THR A 59 11.77 -1.94 -5.23
N SER A 60 10.87 -1.67 -4.31
CA SER A 60 10.00 -2.71 -3.79
C SER A 60 8.52 -2.33 -3.75
N ALA A 61 7.67 -3.36 -3.82
CA ALA A 61 6.24 -3.24 -3.62
C ALA A 61 5.71 -4.45 -2.85
N ALA A 62 4.82 -4.18 -1.91
CA ALA A 62 4.16 -5.18 -1.10
C ALA A 62 2.65 -4.98 -1.09
N VAL A 63 1.88 -6.06 -1.02
CA VAL A 63 0.44 -6.02 -0.80
C VAL A 63 0.16 -6.61 0.57
N VAL A 64 -0.56 -5.85 1.40
CA VAL A 64 -0.92 -6.27 2.76
C VAL A 64 -2.43 -6.16 2.98
N ARG A 65 -2.97 -7.07 3.80
CA ARG A 65 -4.34 -6.99 4.30
C ARG A 65 -4.31 -6.89 5.83
N GLY A 66 -4.52 -5.70 6.35
CA GLY A 66 -4.20 -5.45 7.76
C GLY A 66 -2.70 -5.62 8.00
N CYS A 67 -2.31 -6.56 8.87
CA CYS A 67 -0.91 -6.92 9.12
C CYS A 67 -0.46 -8.18 8.34
N GLU A 68 -1.35 -8.82 7.60
CA GLU A 68 -1.05 -10.01 6.80
C GLU A 68 -0.36 -9.62 5.49
N LEU A 69 0.84 -10.17 5.23
CA LEU A 69 1.61 -9.95 4.00
C LEU A 69 1.15 -10.89 2.90
N LEU A 70 0.46 -10.37 1.88
CA LEU A 70 0.00 -11.16 0.74
C LEU A 70 1.06 -11.33 -0.34
N SER A 71 1.93 -10.32 -0.48
CA SER A 71 3.09 -10.39 -1.38
C SER A 71 4.13 -9.35 -1.02
N ASN A 72 5.40 -9.68 -1.30
CA ASN A 72 6.53 -8.74 -1.26
C ASN A 72 7.43 -9.01 -2.47
N VAL A 73 7.73 -7.98 -3.24
CA VAL A 73 8.58 -8.04 -4.44
C VAL A 73 9.64 -6.96 -4.34
N ILE A 74 10.89 -7.36 -4.46
CA ILE A 74 12.05 -6.47 -4.37
C ILE A 74 12.87 -6.64 -5.65
N ALA A 75 13.19 -5.54 -6.31
CA ALA A 75 14.14 -5.47 -7.41
C ALA A 75 15.39 -4.73 -6.94
N SER A 76 16.42 -5.49 -6.59
CA SER A 76 17.71 -4.97 -6.15
C SER A 76 18.58 -4.53 -7.32
N GLN A 77 19.34 -3.46 -7.11
CA GLN A 77 20.19 -2.85 -8.12
C GLN A 77 21.66 -3.28 -7.93
N ALA A 78 22.05 -4.41 -8.53
CA ALA A 78 23.42 -4.91 -8.48
C ALA A 78 24.47 -3.97 -9.11
N VAL A 79 24.04 -2.99 -9.93
CA VAL A 79 24.92 -2.06 -10.62
C VAL A 79 25.78 -1.20 -9.68
N HIS A 80 25.30 -0.94 -8.47
CA HIS A 80 26.00 -0.10 -7.49
C HIS A 80 27.25 -0.74 -6.88
N SER A 81 27.35 -2.08 -6.89
CA SER A 81 28.50 -2.81 -6.37
C SER A 81 29.81 -2.46 -7.11
N ALA A 82 29.71 -2.11 -8.39
CA ALA A 82 30.87 -1.73 -9.21
C ALA A 82 31.42 -0.33 -8.86
N TYR A 83 30.64 0.50 -8.15
CA TYR A 83 30.99 1.89 -7.82
C TYR A 83 31.33 2.11 -6.34
N GLY A 84 31.35 1.04 -5.55
CA GLY A 84 31.64 1.11 -4.11
C GLY A 84 30.56 1.79 -3.26
N GLY A 85 29.34 1.96 -3.80
CA GLY A 85 28.19 2.53 -3.12
C GLY A 85 27.12 3.04 -4.07
N VAL A 86 26.02 3.53 -3.52
CA VAL A 86 24.87 3.98 -4.31
C VAL A 86 25.18 5.26 -5.09
N VAL A 87 24.95 5.23 -6.41
CA VAL A 87 25.02 6.40 -7.29
C VAL A 87 23.59 6.93 -7.49
N PRO A 88 23.23 8.10 -6.91
CA PRO A 88 21.84 8.54 -6.84
C PRO A 88 21.12 8.69 -8.18
N GLU A 89 21.83 9.15 -9.21
CA GLU A 89 21.25 9.30 -10.55
C GLU A 89 20.94 7.93 -11.19
N MET A 90 21.82 6.96 -11.03
CA MET A 90 21.62 5.59 -11.52
C MET A 90 20.48 4.91 -10.77
N ALA A 91 20.39 5.10 -9.44
CA ALA A 91 19.30 4.60 -8.64
C ALA A 91 17.95 5.13 -9.13
N SER A 92 17.84 6.45 -9.36
CA SER A 92 16.60 7.06 -9.88
C SER A 92 16.17 6.48 -11.22
N ARG A 93 17.11 6.28 -12.15
CA ARG A 93 16.82 5.68 -13.46
C ARG A 93 16.38 4.22 -13.35
N ALA A 94 17.01 3.45 -12.46
CA ALA A 94 16.64 2.07 -12.23
C ALA A 94 15.24 1.96 -11.59
N HIS A 95 14.89 2.85 -10.65
CA HIS A 95 13.52 2.92 -10.12
C HIS A 95 12.48 3.18 -11.21
N GLN A 96 12.75 4.08 -12.15
CA GLN A 96 11.85 4.35 -13.27
C GLN A 96 11.61 3.11 -14.14
N GLN A 97 12.63 2.27 -14.33
CA GLN A 97 12.50 1.03 -15.10
C GLN A 97 11.77 -0.07 -14.32
N ASN A 98 11.99 -0.15 -13.01
CA ASN A 98 11.58 -1.26 -12.17
C ASN A 98 10.18 -1.09 -11.54
N ILE A 99 9.73 0.15 -11.32
CA ILE A 99 8.53 0.39 -10.50
C ILE A 99 7.27 -0.25 -11.06
N VAL A 100 7.06 -0.16 -12.37
CA VAL A 100 5.88 -0.76 -13.03
C VAL A 100 5.90 -2.29 -12.95
N PRO A 101 6.98 -2.99 -13.39
CA PRO A 101 7.04 -4.45 -13.29
C PRO A 101 6.99 -4.96 -11.85
N VAL A 102 7.62 -4.26 -10.87
CA VAL A 102 7.61 -4.66 -9.47
C VAL A 102 6.19 -4.56 -8.88
N VAL A 103 5.48 -3.46 -9.13
CA VAL A 103 4.08 -3.30 -8.67
C VAL A 103 3.17 -4.31 -9.35
N SER A 104 3.31 -4.52 -10.66
CA SER A 104 2.52 -5.51 -11.39
C SER A 104 2.71 -6.92 -10.84
N GLU A 105 3.95 -7.31 -10.56
CA GLU A 105 4.27 -8.62 -9.99
C GLU A 105 3.76 -8.77 -8.55
N ALA A 106 3.82 -7.71 -7.74
CA ALA A 106 3.28 -7.73 -6.38
C ALA A 106 1.77 -7.98 -6.37
N LEU A 107 1.01 -7.26 -7.19
CA LEU A 107 -0.44 -7.45 -7.34
C LEU A 107 -0.77 -8.86 -7.84
N LYS A 108 -0.02 -9.35 -8.83
CA LYS A 108 -0.19 -10.70 -9.39
C LYS A 108 0.05 -11.80 -8.33
N ARG A 109 1.14 -11.71 -7.54
CA ARG A 109 1.42 -12.68 -6.46
C ARG A 109 0.36 -12.64 -5.37
N ALA A 110 -0.10 -11.46 -5.00
CA ALA A 110 -1.22 -11.30 -4.07
C ALA A 110 -2.57 -11.75 -4.63
N ARG A 111 -2.67 -12.01 -5.94
CA ARG A 111 -3.91 -12.37 -6.66
C ARG A 111 -5.02 -11.32 -6.49
N VAL A 112 -4.66 -10.05 -6.52
CA VAL A 112 -5.58 -8.92 -6.39
C VAL A 112 -5.47 -7.99 -7.59
N SER A 113 -6.58 -7.31 -7.92
CA SER A 113 -6.61 -6.26 -8.91
C SER A 113 -6.21 -4.93 -8.26
N VAL A 114 -5.64 -4.02 -9.05
CA VAL A 114 -5.37 -2.65 -8.61
C VAL A 114 -6.64 -1.90 -8.19
N HIS A 115 -7.80 -2.31 -8.72
CA HIS A 115 -9.11 -1.75 -8.37
C HIS A 115 -9.67 -2.27 -7.03
N ASP A 116 -9.08 -3.33 -6.46
CA ASP A 116 -9.48 -3.89 -5.17
C ASP A 116 -8.82 -3.16 -3.99
N LEU A 117 -7.84 -2.30 -4.27
CA LEU A 117 -7.05 -1.59 -3.26
C LEU A 117 -7.89 -0.54 -2.53
N ASP A 118 -7.81 -0.56 -1.21
CA ASP A 118 -8.43 0.44 -0.34
C ASP A 118 -7.51 1.66 -0.10
N GLY A 119 -6.20 1.52 -0.36
CA GLY A 119 -5.22 2.59 -0.23
C GLY A 119 -3.87 2.23 -0.87
N ILE A 120 -3.08 3.27 -1.18
CA ILE A 120 -1.74 3.13 -1.70
C ILE A 120 -0.79 3.90 -0.78
N ALA A 121 0.12 3.15 -0.14
CA ALA A 121 1.15 3.70 0.73
C ALA A 121 2.45 3.90 -0.06
N PHE A 122 3.17 4.98 0.23
CA PHE A 122 4.47 5.25 -0.39
C PHE A 122 5.43 5.88 0.60
N THR A 123 6.72 5.62 0.44
CA THR A 123 7.75 6.26 1.25
C THR A 123 7.94 7.71 0.82
N ALA A 124 7.65 8.63 1.75
CA ALA A 124 7.80 10.07 1.53
C ALA A 124 9.20 10.59 1.91
N GLY A 125 9.95 9.80 2.70
CA GLY A 125 11.29 10.12 3.18
C GLY A 125 11.55 9.61 4.60
N PRO A 126 12.81 9.71 5.09
CA PRO A 126 14.01 10.17 4.37
C PRO A 126 14.47 9.22 3.26
N GLY A 127 15.29 9.75 2.34
CA GLY A 127 15.87 8.99 1.23
C GLY A 127 16.50 9.89 0.17
N LEU A 128 17.00 9.30 -0.91
CA LEU A 128 17.56 10.00 -2.05
C LEU A 128 16.44 10.70 -2.82
N LEU A 129 16.57 12.02 -2.98
CA LEU A 129 15.49 12.84 -3.58
C LEU A 129 14.98 12.30 -4.92
N GLY A 130 15.90 11.97 -5.85
CA GLY A 130 15.52 11.47 -7.17
C GLY A 130 14.80 10.12 -7.10
N SER A 131 15.23 9.23 -6.21
CA SER A 131 14.62 7.93 -5.96
C SER A 131 13.22 8.08 -5.35
N LEU A 132 13.07 8.89 -4.30
CA LEU A 132 11.78 9.21 -3.69
C LEU A 132 10.78 9.79 -4.69
N LEU A 133 11.23 10.71 -5.56
CA LEU A 133 10.36 11.33 -6.58
C LEU A 133 9.76 10.30 -7.54
N VAL A 134 10.47 9.23 -7.87
CA VAL A 134 9.92 8.16 -8.73
C VAL A 134 8.74 7.49 -8.06
N GLY A 135 8.88 7.00 -6.82
CA GLY A 135 7.80 6.35 -6.08
C GLY A 135 6.62 7.28 -5.85
N VAL A 136 6.88 8.51 -5.40
CA VAL A 136 5.85 9.52 -5.14
C VAL A 136 5.04 9.85 -6.39
N ASN A 137 5.71 10.11 -7.54
CA ASN A 137 5.01 10.47 -8.78
C ASN A 137 4.23 9.29 -9.36
N PHE A 138 4.79 8.09 -9.32
CA PHE A 138 4.09 6.87 -9.73
C PHE A 138 2.81 6.67 -8.90
N THR A 139 2.92 6.78 -7.58
CA THR A 139 1.79 6.62 -6.66
C THR A 139 0.71 7.68 -6.87
N LYS A 140 1.11 8.94 -7.08
CA LYS A 140 0.18 10.02 -7.45
C LYS A 140 -0.52 9.76 -8.78
N GLY A 141 0.19 9.21 -9.77
CA GLY A 141 -0.40 8.80 -11.05
C GLY A 141 -1.47 7.72 -10.87
N LEU A 142 -1.21 6.70 -10.04
CA LEU A 142 -2.19 5.68 -9.70
C LEU A 142 -3.41 6.29 -8.98
N HIS A 143 -3.19 7.18 -8.03
CA HIS A 143 -4.27 7.88 -7.34
C HIS A 143 -5.17 8.65 -8.31
N LEU A 144 -4.58 9.41 -9.23
CA LEU A 144 -5.35 10.17 -10.22
C LEU A 144 -6.17 9.26 -11.14
N ALA A 145 -5.65 8.09 -11.49
CA ALA A 145 -6.33 7.14 -12.36
C ALA A 145 -7.44 6.35 -11.65
N LEU A 146 -7.27 6.03 -10.36
CA LEU A 146 -8.11 5.09 -9.63
C LEU A 146 -9.01 5.76 -8.58
N GLY A 147 -8.67 6.97 -8.13
CA GLY A 147 -9.31 7.62 -6.99
C GLY A 147 -8.95 7.01 -5.63
N THR A 148 -8.03 6.02 -5.59
CA THR A 148 -7.63 5.31 -4.36
C THR A 148 -6.85 6.23 -3.42
N PRO A 149 -7.16 6.29 -2.10
CA PRO A 149 -6.49 7.15 -1.14
C PRO A 149 -4.98 6.92 -1.05
N LEU A 150 -4.20 8.00 -0.83
CA LEU A 150 -2.76 7.95 -0.63
C LEU A 150 -2.39 8.00 0.84
N ILE A 151 -1.36 7.21 1.22
CA ILE A 151 -0.81 7.16 2.56
C ILE A 151 0.68 7.48 2.48
N SER A 152 1.06 8.61 3.05
CA SER A 152 2.46 9.03 3.15
C SER A 152 3.12 8.34 4.35
N VAL A 153 4.22 7.61 4.12
CA VAL A 153 4.92 6.83 5.15
C VAL A 153 6.34 7.34 5.34
N ASN A 154 6.76 7.47 6.59
CA ASN A 154 8.15 7.74 6.92
C ASN A 154 8.97 6.44 6.87
N HIS A 155 10.09 6.45 6.15
CA HIS A 155 10.96 5.29 5.94
C HIS A 155 11.42 4.62 7.24
N LEU A 156 11.88 5.39 8.23
CA LEU A 156 12.37 4.84 9.49
C LEU A 156 11.23 4.24 10.34
N ARG A 157 10.04 4.85 10.32
CA ARG A 157 8.86 4.27 10.95
C ARG A 157 8.44 2.96 10.29
N ALA A 158 8.54 2.88 8.96
CA ALA A 158 8.22 1.66 8.24
C ALA A 158 9.12 0.50 8.68
N HIS A 159 10.42 0.73 8.91
CA HIS A 159 11.33 -0.29 9.43
C HIS A 159 10.90 -0.81 10.81
N VAL A 160 10.51 0.07 11.73
CA VAL A 160 10.02 -0.34 13.07
C VAL A 160 8.71 -1.12 12.93
N LEU A 161 7.77 -0.63 12.13
CA LEU A 161 6.44 -1.21 12.02
C LEU A 161 6.41 -2.50 11.17
N ALA A 162 7.44 -2.78 10.38
CA ALA A 162 7.58 -4.03 9.65
C ALA A 162 7.56 -5.28 10.57
N HIS A 163 7.96 -5.13 11.83
CA HIS A 163 7.90 -6.22 12.82
C HIS A 163 6.48 -6.67 13.19
N PHE A 164 5.46 -5.88 12.85
CA PHE A 164 4.04 -6.24 13.07
C PHE A 164 3.41 -6.95 11.87
N ILE A 165 4.14 -7.10 10.76
CA ILE A 165 3.69 -7.78 9.55
C ILE A 165 4.08 -9.26 9.65
N TYR A 166 3.17 -10.15 9.24
CA TYR A 166 3.37 -11.59 9.25
C TYR A 166 2.91 -12.24 7.93
N GLU A 167 3.49 -13.38 7.58
CA GLU A 167 3.07 -14.17 6.43
C GLU A 167 1.84 -15.03 6.75
N PRO A 168 0.97 -15.30 5.76
CA PRO A 168 -0.21 -16.14 5.98
C PRO A 168 0.16 -17.53 6.51
N GLY A 169 -0.45 -17.93 7.63
CA GLY A 169 -0.23 -19.24 8.26
C GLY A 169 0.92 -19.30 9.25
N GLU A 170 1.64 -18.22 9.49
CA GLU A 170 2.60 -18.13 10.60
C GLU A 170 1.92 -17.77 11.91
N GLU A 171 2.39 -18.39 13.01
CA GLU A 171 2.03 -17.93 14.36
C GLU A 171 2.76 -16.62 14.63
N HIS A 172 2.03 -15.53 14.51
CA HIS A 172 2.58 -14.19 14.73
C HIS A 172 2.43 -13.77 16.19
N GLN A 173 3.57 -13.56 16.85
CA GLN A 173 3.62 -12.86 18.13
C GLN A 173 4.02 -11.40 17.86
N SER A 174 3.04 -10.51 17.93
CA SER A 174 3.34 -9.07 17.82
C SER A 174 4.27 -8.67 18.96
N PRO A 175 5.30 -7.83 18.70
CA PRO A 175 6.14 -7.29 19.75
C PRO A 175 5.30 -6.53 20.78
N GLU A 176 5.58 -6.73 22.07
CA GLU A 176 4.97 -5.94 23.14
C GLU A 176 5.78 -4.67 23.39
N PHE A 177 5.09 -3.54 23.59
CA PHE A 177 5.76 -2.29 23.93
C PHE A 177 6.09 -2.25 25.44
N PRO A 178 7.25 -1.63 25.83
CA PRO A 178 8.30 -1.04 24.96
C PRO A 178 9.29 -2.10 24.42
N PHE A 179 9.74 -1.93 23.17
CA PHE A 179 10.77 -2.76 22.57
C PHE A 179 11.82 -1.89 21.87
#